data_9afb56f7fcb0f99f4bdc978a14fb48e6
#
_entry.id   9afb56f7fcb0f99f4bdc978a14fb48e6
#
_cell.length_a   1.000
_cell.length_b   1.000
_cell.length_c   1.000
_cell.angle_alpha   90.00
_cell.angle_beta   90.00
_cell.angle_gamma   90.00
#
_symmetry.space_group_name_H-M   'P 1'
#
loop_
_entity.id
_entity.type
_entity.pdbx_description
1 polymer ?
#
loop_
_entity_poly.entity_id
_entity_poly.type
_entity_poly.pdbx_seq_one_letter_code
_entity_poly.pdbx_strand_id
1 'polypeptide(L)'
;MHKMSKSLEDIAKELKKTNKKIQLIYAFNGTGKTRLSKEFKKLIAPKAKNEDEEEIDLGRTKILYYNAFTEDLLYWDNDLERDEEPKLRIQPNSFTDWVLRTQGQDQNIISNFQHYTNDKLMPHF
;
A
#
# COMPACT_ATOMS: atom_id res chain seq x y z
N MET A 1 -34.86 -18.11 7.08
CA MET A 1 -34.37 -16.75 7.37
C MET A 1 -33.38 -16.35 6.28
N HIS A 2 -33.74 -15.47 5.39
CA HIS A 2 -32.77 -14.88 4.46
C HIS A 2 -31.81 -14.03 5.26
N LYS A 3 -30.57 -14.46 5.35
CA LYS A 3 -29.48 -13.65 5.87
C LYS A 3 -29.30 -12.49 4.87
N MET A 4 -29.77 -11.29 5.21
CA MET A 4 -29.57 -10.11 4.38
C MET A 4 -28.06 -9.96 4.14
N SER A 5 -27.65 -9.95 2.89
CA SER A 5 -26.26 -9.73 2.52
C SER A 5 -25.86 -8.31 2.95
N LYS A 6 -24.84 -8.18 3.77
CA LYS A 6 -24.30 -6.88 4.16
C LYS A 6 -23.72 -6.16 2.95
N SER A 7 -23.93 -4.87 2.85
CA SER A 7 -23.26 -4.05 1.84
C SER A 7 -21.76 -3.92 2.15
N LEU A 8 -20.94 -3.59 1.15
CA LEU A 8 -19.50 -3.33 1.36
C LEU A 8 -19.28 -2.17 2.34
N GLU A 9 -20.15 -1.18 2.30
CA GLU A 9 -20.11 -0.04 3.22
C GLU A 9 -20.38 -0.47 4.68
N ASP A 10 -21.35 -1.36 4.92
CA ASP A 10 -21.64 -1.87 6.26
C ASP A 10 -20.47 -2.68 6.80
N ILE A 11 -19.85 -3.51 5.96
CA ILE A 11 -18.65 -4.28 6.31
C ILE A 11 -17.48 -3.33 6.64
N ALA A 12 -17.28 -2.29 5.84
CA ALA A 12 -16.24 -1.31 6.09
C ALA A 12 -16.46 -0.55 7.42
N LYS A 13 -17.71 -0.21 7.75
CA LYS A 13 -18.06 0.39 9.04
C LYS A 13 -17.79 -0.55 10.22
N GLU A 14 -18.07 -1.83 10.07
CA GLU A 14 -17.76 -2.84 11.09
C GLU A 14 -16.25 -2.99 11.32
N LEU A 15 -15.47 -3.05 10.24
CA LEU A 15 -14.00 -3.08 10.31
C LEU A 15 -13.46 -1.86 11.05
N LYS A 16 -13.99 -0.67 10.78
CA LYS A 16 -13.59 0.57 11.46
C LYS A 16 -13.90 0.55 12.96
N LYS A 17 -14.99 -0.07 13.36
CA LYS A 17 -15.40 -0.18 14.79
C LYS A 17 -14.57 -1.21 15.56
N THR A 18 -13.92 -2.12 14.87
CA THR A 18 -13.16 -3.19 15.51
C THR A 18 -11.87 -2.65 16.12
N ASN A 19 -11.71 -2.80 17.43
CA ASN A 19 -10.51 -2.37 18.15
C ASN A 19 -9.40 -3.44 18.12
N LYS A 20 -9.02 -3.88 16.92
CA LYS A 20 -7.94 -4.85 16.70
C LYS A 20 -6.82 -4.17 15.92
N LYS A 21 -5.57 -4.40 16.35
CA LYS A 21 -4.39 -3.87 15.63
C LYS A 21 -4.23 -4.46 14.23
N ILE A 22 -4.62 -5.72 14.07
CA ILE A 22 -4.51 -6.44 12.79
C ILE A 22 -5.86 -7.09 12.51
N GLN A 23 -6.34 -6.92 11.29
CA GLN A 23 -7.55 -7.56 10.78
C GLN A 23 -7.22 -8.21 9.44
N LEU A 24 -7.38 -9.53 9.35
CA LEU A 24 -7.14 -10.31 8.14
C LEU A 24 -8.47 -10.62 7.46
N ILE A 25 -8.56 -10.32 6.16
CA ILE A 25 -9.75 -10.54 5.35
C ILE A 25 -9.44 -11.57 4.28
N TYR A 26 -10.11 -12.72 4.36
CA TYR A 26 -9.99 -13.79 3.39
C TYR A 26 -11.22 -13.85 2.51
N ALA A 27 -11.03 -13.88 1.21
CA ALA A 27 -12.11 -14.07 0.25
C ALA A 27 -11.56 -14.55 -1.10
N PHE A 28 -12.38 -15.24 -1.87
CA PHE A 28 -12.01 -15.68 -3.23
C PHE A 28 -11.75 -14.49 -4.15
N ASN A 29 -11.03 -14.73 -5.24
CA ASN A 29 -10.82 -13.72 -6.27
C ASN A 29 -12.16 -13.31 -6.89
N GLY A 30 -12.30 -12.03 -7.20
CA GLY A 30 -13.53 -11.48 -7.75
C GLY A 30 -14.63 -11.13 -6.73
N THR A 31 -14.50 -11.48 -5.45
CA THR A 31 -15.53 -11.21 -4.42
C THR A 31 -15.62 -9.78 -3.93
N GLY A 32 -14.70 -8.90 -4.37
CA GLY A 32 -14.76 -7.48 -4.03
C GLY A 32 -13.80 -7.02 -2.94
N LYS A 33 -12.73 -7.77 -2.62
CA LYS A 33 -11.71 -7.34 -1.62
C LYS A 33 -11.17 -5.94 -1.89
N THR A 34 -10.78 -5.66 -3.13
CA THR A 34 -10.27 -4.34 -3.53
C THR A 34 -11.35 -3.25 -3.43
N ARG A 35 -12.60 -3.59 -3.72
CA ARG A 35 -13.73 -2.64 -3.54
C ARG A 35 -13.96 -2.33 -2.07
N LEU A 36 -13.91 -3.35 -1.20
CA LEU A 36 -14.02 -3.19 0.24
C LEU A 36 -12.89 -2.29 0.79
N SER A 37 -11.65 -2.52 0.38
CA SER A 37 -10.51 -1.69 0.81
C SER A 37 -10.66 -0.23 0.39
N LYS A 38 -11.20 0.03 -0.81
CA LYS A 38 -11.51 1.39 -1.28
C LYS A 38 -12.64 2.04 -0.47
N GLU A 39 -13.70 1.30 -0.12
CA GLU A 39 -14.77 1.82 0.76
C GLU A 39 -14.23 2.12 2.16
N PHE A 40 -13.38 1.25 2.70
CA PHE A 40 -12.72 1.52 3.98
C PHE A 40 -11.82 2.77 3.92
N LYS A 41 -11.03 2.93 2.86
CA LYS A 41 -10.22 4.14 2.63
C LYS A 41 -11.09 5.40 2.64
N LYS A 42 -12.22 5.40 1.94
CA LYS A 42 -13.16 6.54 1.92
C LYS A 42 -13.71 6.88 3.31
N LEU A 43 -13.97 5.88 4.15
CA LEU A 43 -14.45 6.10 5.52
C LEU A 43 -13.40 6.73 6.44
N ILE A 44 -12.12 6.44 6.23
CA ILE A 44 -11.02 6.97 7.04
C ILE A 44 -10.58 8.34 6.52
N ALA A 45 -10.44 8.47 5.21
CA ALA A 45 -10.01 9.67 4.51
C ALA A 45 -11.01 10.03 3.40
N PRO A 46 -12.19 10.58 3.73
CA PRO A 46 -13.14 11.05 2.73
C PRO A 46 -12.49 12.16 1.91
N LYS A 47 -12.67 12.12 0.59
CA LYS A 47 -12.22 13.21 -0.28
C LYS A 47 -12.91 14.50 0.13
N ALA A 48 -12.13 15.57 0.34
CA ALA A 48 -12.70 16.90 0.45
C ALA A 48 -13.27 17.31 -0.93
N LYS A 49 -14.17 18.26 -0.97
CA LYS A 49 -14.88 18.63 -2.21
C LYS A 49 -14.06 19.49 -3.19
N ASN A 50 -12.82 19.82 -2.87
CA ASN A 50 -11.94 20.66 -3.70
C ASN A 50 -10.79 19.82 -4.24
N GLU A 51 -10.59 19.86 -5.55
CA GLU A 51 -9.72 18.97 -6.35
C GLU A 51 -8.25 19.44 -6.40
N ASP A 52 -7.66 19.98 -5.33
CA ASP A 52 -6.30 20.47 -5.34
C ASP A 52 -5.28 19.44 -4.79
N GLU A 53 -4.03 19.53 -5.24
CA GLU A 53 -2.94 18.58 -4.94
C GLU A 53 -2.67 18.36 -3.44
N GLU A 54 -3.01 19.32 -2.58
CA GLU A 54 -2.93 19.19 -1.11
C GLU A 54 -3.81 18.07 -0.53
N GLU A 55 -4.84 17.65 -1.27
CA GLU A 55 -5.77 16.60 -0.87
C GLU A 55 -5.14 15.21 -0.82
N ILE A 56 -4.16 14.94 -1.68
CA ILE A 56 -3.47 13.65 -1.76
C ILE A 56 -2.64 13.44 -0.50
N ASP A 57 -2.06 14.48 0.02
CA ASP A 57 -1.19 14.42 1.20
C ASP A 57 -2.01 14.26 2.50
N LEU A 58 -3.10 14.97 2.66
CA LEU A 58 -4.03 14.82 3.80
C LEU A 58 -4.64 13.42 3.89
N GLY A 59 -4.93 12.80 2.76
CA GLY A 59 -5.40 11.41 2.71
C GLY A 59 -4.33 10.42 3.19
N ARG A 60 -3.08 10.61 2.81
CA ARG A 60 -1.95 9.76 3.18
C ARG A 60 -1.56 9.86 4.64
N THR A 61 -1.77 11.01 5.29
CA THR A 61 -1.52 11.18 6.73
C THR A 61 -2.52 10.41 7.60
N LYS A 62 -3.73 10.15 7.09
CA LYS A 62 -4.78 9.44 7.83
C LYS A 62 -4.79 7.94 7.60
N ILE A 63 -4.38 7.50 6.42
CA ILE A 63 -4.35 6.09 6.02
C ILE A 63 -3.26 5.83 5.00
N LEU A 64 -2.41 4.86 5.28
CA LEU A 64 -1.48 4.31 4.32
C LEU A 64 -2.19 3.20 3.52
N TYR A 65 -2.45 3.46 2.24
CA TYR A 65 -3.12 2.51 1.36
C TYR A 65 -2.14 1.94 0.35
N TYR A 66 -1.91 0.64 0.43
CA TYR A 66 -1.06 -0.10 -0.51
C TYR A 66 -1.91 -1.08 -1.34
N ASN A 67 -1.73 -1.05 -2.64
CA ASN A 67 -2.37 -1.97 -3.57
C ASN A 67 -1.31 -2.72 -4.39
N ALA A 68 -1.17 -4.01 -4.13
CA ALA A 68 -0.14 -4.84 -4.78
C ALA A 68 -0.25 -4.90 -6.31
N PHE A 69 -1.41 -4.62 -6.90
CA PHE A 69 -1.57 -4.61 -8.35
C PHE A 69 -1.12 -3.31 -9.04
N THR A 70 -1.27 -2.18 -8.34
CA THR A 70 -0.99 -0.86 -8.93
C THR A 70 0.27 -0.22 -8.38
N GLU A 71 0.79 -0.79 -7.31
CA GLU A 71 1.93 -0.26 -6.57
C GLU A 71 2.97 -1.36 -6.34
N ASP A 72 3.19 -2.21 -7.34
CA ASP A 72 4.35 -3.10 -7.35
C ASP A 72 5.60 -2.26 -7.21
N LEU A 73 6.23 -2.37 -6.04
CA LEU A 73 7.40 -1.56 -5.70
C LEU A 73 8.66 -2.03 -6.43
N LEU A 74 8.68 -3.28 -6.83
CA LEU A 74 9.86 -3.92 -7.38
C LEU A 74 9.51 -4.70 -8.64
N TYR A 75 10.39 -4.64 -9.64
CA TYR A 75 10.36 -5.50 -10.80
C TYR A 75 11.74 -6.10 -11.05
N TRP A 76 11.74 -7.27 -11.67
CA TRP A 76 12.97 -7.94 -12.07
C TRP A 76 13.38 -7.45 -13.47
N ASP A 77 14.53 -6.82 -13.53
CA ASP A 77 15.18 -6.38 -14.77
C ASP A 77 16.19 -7.46 -15.18
N ASN A 78 15.88 -8.20 -16.23
CA ASN A 78 16.74 -9.27 -16.73
C ASN A 78 17.95 -8.77 -17.53
N ASP A 79 18.06 -7.46 -17.72
CA ASP A 79 19.12 -6.84 -18.54
C ASP A 79 19.23 -7.50 -19.94
N LEU A 80 18.09 -7.64 -20.60
CA LEU A 80 17.98 -8.35 -21.89
C LEU A 80 18.87 -7.76 -23.01
N GLU A 81 19.35 -6.53 -22.85
CA GLU A 81 20.23 -5.90 -23.84
C GLU A 81 21.68 -6.37 -23.70
N ARG A 82 22.14 -6.63 -22.49
CA ARG A 82 23.53 -6.98 -22.19
C ARG A 82 23.71 -8.36 -21.58
N ASP A 83 22.66 -8.87 -20.93
CA ASP A 83 22.66 -10.15 -20.21
C ASP A 83 23.81 -10.28 -19.17
N GLU A 84 24.23 -9.15 -18.61
CA GLU A 84 25.38 -9.09 -17.71
C GLU A 84 25.00 -8.93 -16.23
N GLU A 85 23.98 -8.10 -15.94
CA GLU A 85 23.61 -7.74 -14.58
C GLU A 85 22.10 -7.78 -14.33
N PRO A 86 21.49 -8.97 -14.24
CA PRO A 86 20.09 -9.06 -13.80
C PRO A 86 19.95 -8.52 -12.38
N LYS A 87 18.98 -7.63 -12.15
CA LYS A 87 18.81 -6.96 -10.87
C LYS A 87 17.35 -6.66 -10.55
N LEU A 88 17.08 -6.59 -9.27
CA LEU A 88 15.80 -6.12 -8.76
C LEU A 88 15.81 -4.59 -8.75
N ARG A 89 14.85 -3.97 -9.43
CA ARG A 89 14.70 -2.52 -9.48
C ARG A 89 13.44 -2.06 -8.77
N ILE A 90 13.51 -0.90 -8.15
CA ILE A 90 12.34 -0.21 -7.63
C ILE A 90 11.64 0.47 -8.79
N GLN A 91 10.33 0.22 -8.90
CA GLN A 91 9.50 0.91 -9.86
C GLN A 91 9.18 2.32 -9.34
N PRO A 92 9.58 3.38 -10.08
CA PRO A 92 9.26 4.75 -9.67
C PRO A 92 7.75 4.96 -9.68
N ASN A 93 7.21 5.40 -8.56
CA ASN A 93 5.82 5.82 -8.46
C ASN A 93 5.66 6.87 -7.35
N SER A 94 4.55 7.58 -7.36
CA SER A 94 4.29 8.66 -6.40
C SER A 94 4.25 8.19 -4.94
N PHE A 95 3.96 6.91 -4.69
CA PHE A 95 3.96 6.34 -3.35
C PHE A 95 5.39 6.13 -2.85
N THR A 96 6.26 5.51 -3.65
CA THR A 96 7.68 5.32 -3.28
C THR A 96 8.39 6.64 -3.10
N ASP A 97 8.17 7.60 -3.99
CA ASP A 97 8.75 8.94 -3.85
C ASP A 97 8.29 9.63 -2.57
N TRP A 98 7.02 9.52 -2.24
CA TRP A 98 6.49 10.11 -1.02
C TRP A 98 7.08 9.44 0.23
N VAL A 99 7.15 8.10 0.28
CA VAL A 99 7.72 7.36 1.43
C VAL A 99 9.21 7.65 1.58
N LEU A 100 9.98 7.55 0.51
CA LEU A 100 11.43 7.66 0.55
C LEU A 100 11.88 9.12 0.74
N ARG A 101 11.35 10.03 -0.07
CA ARG A 101 11.83 11.42 -0.11
C ARG A 101 11.06 12.35 0.83
N THR A 102 9.73 12.34 0.76
CA THR A 102 8.91 13.27 1.55
C THR A 102 8.87 12.87 3.02
N GLN A 103 8.75 11.58 3.32
CA GLN A 103 8.71 11.06 4.70
C GLN A 103 10.10 10.70 5.24
N GLY A 104 11.15 10.71 4.41
CA GLY A 104 12.52 10.43 4.84
C GLY A 104 12.68 9.04 5.46
N GLN A 105 11.96 8.03 4.96
CA GLN A 105 11.95 6.69 5.55
C GLN A 105 13.06 5.76 5.03
N ASP A 106 13.95 6.25 4.20
CA ASP A 106 15.06 5.50 3.61
C ASP A 106 15.91 4.80 4.69
N GLN A 107 16.32 5.49 5.72
CA GLN A 107 17.13 4.92 6.82
C GLN A 107 16.37 3.84 7.61
N ASN A 108 15.08 4.03 7.83
CA ASN A 108 14.24 3.04 8.50
C ASN A 108 14.08 1.78 7.64
N ILE A 109 13.95 1.94 6.33
CA ILE A 109 13.89 0.82 5.37
C ILE A 109 15.20 0.05 5.36
N ILE A 110 16.34 0.74 5.28
CA ILE A 110 17.68 0.14 5.34
C ILE A 110 17.85 -0.65 6.64
N SER A 111 17.56 -0.04 7.78
CA SER A 111 17.70 -0.69 9.09
C SER A 111 16.83 -1.94 9.22
N ASN A 112 15.59 -1.88 8.78
CA ASN A 112 14.69 -3.04 8.79
C ASN A 112 15.18 -4.13 7.82
N PHE A 113 15.62 -3.76 6.62
CA PHE A 113 16.16 -4.70 5.66
C PHE A 113 17.37 -5.45 6.22
N GLN A 114 18.32 -4.73 6.80
CA GLN A 114 19.52 -5.30 7.41
C GLN A 114 19.20 -6.19 8.61
N HIS A 115 18.21 -5.82 9.41
CA HIS A 115 17.75 -6.64 10.53
C HIS A 115 17.26 -8.04 10.10
N TYR A 116 16.57 -8.13 8.96
CA TYR A 116 16.03 -9.40 8.47
C TYR A 116 16.94 -10.15 7.49
N THR A 117 17.98 -9.52 6.99
CA THR A 117 18.88 -10.12 6.00
C THR A 117 20.29 -10.23 6.54
N ASN A 118 21.08 -9.18 6.36
CA ASN A 118 22.48 -9.11 6.74
C ASN A 118 22.87 -7.63 6.81
N ASP A 119 23.57 -7.24 7.87
CA ASP A 119 24.06 -5.88 8.09
C ASP A 119 25.05 -5.35 7.03
N LYS A 120 25.62 -6.25 6.22
CA LYS A 120 26.51 -5.90 5.10
C LYS A 120 25.77 -5.57 3.80
N LEU A 121 24.49 -5.97 3.70
CA LEU A 121 23.68 -5.70 2.52
C LEU A 121 23.05 -4.32 2.61
N MET A 122 23.16 -3.55 1.55
CA MET A 122 22.65 -2.19 1.46
C MET A 122 21.71 -2.07 0.27
N PRO A 123 20.41 -1.81 0.49
CA PRO A 123 19.52 -1.48 -0.61
C PRO A 123 19.91 -0.12 -1.19
N HIS A 124 19.86 0.01 -2.50
CA HIS A 124 20.06 1.26 -3.22
C HIS A 124 18.72 1.76 -3.78
N PHE A 125 18.41 3.03 -3.59
CA PHE A 125 17.19 3.68 -4.01
C PHE A 125 17.45 4.70 -5.12
#